data_dcd58d4d4988e80e5c67800e7d379bf8
#
_entry.id   dcd58d4d4988e80e5c67800e7d379bf8
#
_cell.length_a   1.000
_cell.length_b   1.000
_cell.length_c   1.000
_cell.angle_alpha   90.00
_cell.angle_beta   90.00
_cell.angle_gamma   90.00
#
_symmetry.space_group_name_H-M   'P 1'
#
loop_
_entity.id
_entity.type
_entity.pdbx_description
1 polymer ?
#
loop_
_entity_poly.entity_id
_entity_poly.type
_entity_poly.pdbx_seq_one_letter_code
_entity_poly.pdbx_strand_id
1 'polypeptide(L)'
;YNQLEDTTAMYRGGLECLKYFPNEPLPYVMISLPLLIRKDLERAKGYLEQGLALSPDNSPIKAQFFAYLGEVYYKQDRVEQAFAMFDSTLLINPGDIMTLNNYSYYLSLRNEHLDKAEKMISTALSADPNNSTFLDTYAWVLFKSKNYSLAKFYMRSAIENEKNPSGVLYEHYGDILFMNGEKEEAVKMWQKALEFRDEECGDLKYKIENGLPVDHEK
;
A
#
# COMPACT_ATOMS: atom_id res chain seq x y z
N TYR A 1 -11.17 -18.89 2.13
CA TYR A 1 -12.16 -19.44 1.18
C TYR A 1 -13.20 -18.37 0.78
N ASN A 2 -13.78 -17.62 1.70
CA ASN A 2 -14.80 -16.60 1.39
C ASN A 2 -14.32 -15.46 0.48
N GLN A 3 -13.11 -14.95 0.63
CA GLN A 3 -12.63 -13.82 -0.16
C GLN A 3 -12.53 -14.11 -1.67
N LEU A 4 -12.14 -15.32 -2.06
CA LEU A 4 -12.04 -15.70 -3.48
C LEU A 4 -13.42 -15.89 -4.14
N GLU A 5 -14.39 -16.39 -3.39
CA GLU A 5 -15.77 -16.53 -3.84
C GLU A 5 -16.44 -15.16 -4.00
N ASP A 6 -16.25 -14.26 -3.03
CA ASP A 6 -16.78 -12.90 -3.05
C ASP A 6 -16.22 -12.08 -4.22
N THR A 7 -14.92 -12.20 -4.51
CA THR A 7 -14.30 -11.52 -5.65
C THR A 7 -14.78 -12.07 -7.00
N THR A 8 -15.06 -13.37 -7.08
CA THR A 8 -15.60 -13.99 -8.30
C THR A 8 -17.05 -13.57 -8.53
N ALA A 9 -17.86 -13.52 -7.48
CA ALA A 9 -19.24 -13.03 -7.52
C ALA A 9 -19.30 -11.56 -7.92
N MET A 10 -18.43 -10.73 -7.34
CA MET A 10 -18.31 -9.30 -7.68
C MET A 10 -17.94 -9.10 -9.15
N TYR A 11 -16.96 -9.84 -9.67
CA TYR A 11 -16.57 -9.78 -11.08
C TYR A 11 -17.73 -10.14 -12.02
N ARG A 12 -18.41 -11.26 -11.74
CA ARG A 12 -19.57 -11.70 -12.55
C ARG A 12 -20.72 -10.71 -12.47
N GLY A 13 -21.04 -10.21 -11.28
CA GLY A 13 -22.06 -9.20 -11.08
C GLY A 13 -21.75 -7.91 -11.82
N GLY A 14 -20.50 -7.47 -11.82
CA GLY A 14 -20.04 -6.32 -12.59
C GLY A 14 -20.23 -6.49 -14.10
N LEU A 15 -19.86 -7.65 -14.64
CA LEU A 15 -20.06 -7.98 -16.06
C LEU A 15 -21.54 -8.03 -16.45
N GLU A 16 -22.39 -8.57 -15.57
CA GLU A 16 -23.84 -8.59 -15.81
C GLU A 16 -24.43 -7.19 -15.75
N CYS A 17 -24.06 -6.41 -14.73
CA CYS A 17 -24.50 -5.02 -14.58
C CYS A 17 -24.10 -4.16 -15.80
N LEU A 18 -22.90 -4.37 -16.34
CA LEU A 18 -22.39 -3.65 -17.51
C LEU A 18 -23.25 -3.84 -18.77
N LYS A 19 -23.94 -4.98 -18.92
CA LYS A 19 -24.86 -5.23 -20.06
C LYS A 19 -26.05 -4.31 -20.04
N TYR A 20 -26.54 -3.96 -18.84
CA TYR A 20 -27.74 -3.12 -18.66
C TYR A 20 -27.39 -1.65 -18.45
N PHE A 21 -26.20 -1.37 -17.91
CA PHE A 21 -25.76 -0.04 -17.52
C PHE A 21 -24.35 0.27 -18.06
N PRO A 22 -24.16 0.27 -19.41
CA PRO A 22 -22.81 0.41 -20.01
C PRO A 22 -22.21 1.81 -19.83
N ASN A 23 -23.04 2.83 -19.52
CA ASN A 23 -22.61 4.22 -19.34
C ASN A 23 -22.49 4.62 -17.86
N GLU A 24 -22.73 3.69 -16.93
CA GLU A 24 -22.56 3.94 -15.50
C GLU A 24 -21.14 3.55 -15.05
N PRO A 25 -20.45 4.36 -14.23
CA PRO A 25 -19.09 4.04 -13.82
C PRO A 25 -19.00 2.88 -12.82
N LEU A 26 -20.01 2.64 -11.99
CA LEU A 26 -19.99 1.63 -10.92
C LEU A 26 -19.68 0.19 -11.41
N PRO A 27 -20.25 -0.33 -12.50
CA PRO A 27 -19.89 -1.66 -13.02
C PRO A 27 -18.40 -1.83 -13.30
N TYR A 28 -17.74 -0.78 -13.75
CA TYR A 28 -16.31 -0.81 -14.04
C TYR A 28 -15.46 -0.96 -12.77
N VAL A 29 -15.85 -0.33 -11.65
CA VAL A 29 -15.22 -0.56 -10.34
C VAL A 29 -15.40 -2.03 -9.92
N MET A 30 -16.62 -2.56 -10.01
CA MET A 30 -16.94 -3.94 -9.65
C MET A 30 -16.12 -4.98 -10.44
N ILE A 31 -15.77 -4.69 -11.68
CA ILE A 31 -14.93 -5.54 -12.53
C ILE A 31 -13.45 -5.37 -12.18
N SER A 32 -13.02 -4.15 -11.97
CA SER A 32 -11.60 -3.81 -11.80
C SER A 32 -11.03 -4.32 -10.49
N LEU A 33 -11.76 -4.22 -9.37
CA LEU A 33 -11.28 -4.64 -8.06
C LEU A 33 -10.86 -6.13 -8.00
N PRO A 34 -11.70 -7.09 -8.47
CA PRO A 34 -11.28 -8.48 -8.54
C PRO A 34 -10.06 -8.74 -9.44
N LEU A 35 -9.91 -7.96 -10.51
CA LEU A 35 -8.75 -8.05 -11.40
C LEU A 35 -7.46 -7.55 -10.71
N LEU A 36 -7.55 -6.47 -9.93
CA LEU A 36 -6.44 -5.95 -9.12
C LEU A 36 -5.99 -6.99 -8.08
N ILE A 37 -6.93 -7.61 -7.38
CA ILE A 37 -6.65 -8.68 -6.39
C ILE A 37 -5.94 -9.87 -7.06
N ARG A 38 -6.31 -10.20 -8.31
CA ARG A 38 -5.69 -11.28 -9.10
C ARG A 38 -4.40 -10.86 -9.80
N LYS A 39 -3.93 -9.64 -9.59
CA LYS A 39 -2.75 -9.04 -10.24
C LYS A 39 -2.88 -8.97 -11.78
N ASP A 40 -4.10 -9.00 -12.34
CA ASP A 40 -4.38 -8.80 -13.77
C ASP A 40 -4.45 -7.30 -14.09
N LEU A 41 -3.29 -6.67 -14.04
CA LEU A 41 -3.17 -5.21 -14.06
C LEU A 41 -3.60 -4.60 -15.41
N GLU A 42 -3.33 -5.27 -16.53
CA GLU A 42 -3.68 -4.73 -17.85
C GLU A 42 -5.19 -4.68 -18.05
N ARG A 43 -5.90 -5.77 -17.69
CA ARG A 43 -7.35 -5.78 -17.80
C ARG A 43 -8.00 -4.84 -16.79
N ALA A 44 -7.48 -4.79 -15.56
CA ALA A 44 -7.96 -3.84 -14.57
C ALA A 44 -7.84 -2.41 -15.08
N LYS A 45 -6.67 -2.02 -15.63
CA LYS A 45 -6.43 -0.69 -16.21
C LYS A 45 -7.45 -0.35 -17.29
N GLY A 46 -7.69 -1.27 -18.24
CA GLY A 46 -8.64 -1.03 -19.33
C GLY A 46 -10.06 -0.72 -18.83
N TYR A 47 -10.55 -1.42 -17.80
CA TYR A 47 -11.84 -1.12 -17.19
C TYR A 47 -11.80 0.18 -16.35
N LEU A 48 -10.72 0.44 -15.62
CA LEU A 48 -10.57 1.66 -14.83
C LEU A 48 -10.57 2.91 -15.73
N GLU A 49 -9.87 2.89 -16.85
CA GLU A 49 -9.84 4.00 -17.81
C GLU A 49 -11.22 4.26 -18.44
N GLN A 50 -11.96 3.21 -18.77
CA GLN A 50 -13.35 3.35 -19.26
C GLN A 50 -14.28 3.94 -18.21
N GLY A 51 -14.24 3.42 -16.98
CA GLY A 51 -15.05 3.95 -15.89
C GLY A 51 -14.70 5.38 -15.51
N LEU A 52 -13.41 5.73 -15.55
CA LEU A 52 -12.93 7.11 -15.34
C LEU A 52 -13.52 8.07 -16.38
N ALA A 53 -13.53 7.67 -17.65
CA ALA A 53 -14.08 8.51 -18.75
C ALA A 53 -15.58 8.77 -18.60
N LEU A 54 -16.32 7.87 -17.95
CA LEU A 54 -17.76 8.00 -17.67
C LEU A 54 -18.07 8.74 -16.36
N SER A 55 -17.04 8.96 -15.53
CA SER A 55 -17.24 9.52 -14.18
C SER A 55 -17.46 11.03 -14.22
N PRO A 56 -18.47 11.55 -13.51
CA PRO A 56 -18.67 12.99 -13.39
C PRO A 56 -17.47 13.69 -12.77
N ASP A 57 -17.21 14.92 -13.18
CA ASP A 57 -16.11 15.71 -12.63
C ASP A 57 -16.28 15.95 -11.11
N ASN A 58 -15.17 15.93 -10.40
CA ASN A 58 -15.12 16.12 -8.94
C ASN A 58 -16.01 15.17 -8.12
N SER A 59 -16.40 14.04 -8.70
CA SER A 59 -17.21 13.04 -8.00
C SER A 59 -16.34 12.09 -7.16
N PRO A 60 -16.88 11.55 -6.04
CA PRO A 60 -16.16 10.55 -5.25
C PRO A 60 -15.75 9.31 -6.06
N ILE A 61 -16.60 8.90 -7.02
CA ILE A 61 -16.28 7.74 -7.87
C ILE A 61 -15.12 8.03 -8.82
N LYS A 62 -14.98 9.29 -9.31
CA LYS A 62 -13.82 9.69 -10.12
C LYS A 62 -12.52 9.64 -9.31
N ALA A 63 -12.55 10.11 -8.07
CA ALA A 63 -11.42 9.99 -7.15
C ALA A 63 -11.02 8.51 -6.94
N GLN A 64 -11.99 7.62 -6.80
CA GLN A 64 -11.74 6.20 -6.65
C GLN A 64 -11.05 5.58 -7.87
N PHE A 65 -11.45 5.96 -9.09
CA PHE A 65 -10.76 5.52 -10.31
C PHE A 65 -9.33 6.02 -10.38
N PHE A 66 -9.09 7.29 -10.02
CA PHE A 66 -7.73 7.81 -9.94
C PHE A 66 -6.88 7.03 -8.92
N ALA A 67 -7.42 6.75 -7.73
CA ALA A 67 -6.70 5.96 -6.71
C ALA A 67 -6.29 4.59 -7.24
N TYR A 68 -7.19 3.84 -7.87
CA TYR A 68 -6.89 2.51 -8.41
C TYR A 68 -5.95 2.56 -9.62
N LEU A 69 -6.06 3.57 -10.49
CA LEU A 69 -5.10 3.77 -11.59
C LEU A 69 -3.71 4.10 -11.04
N GLY A 70 -3.62 4.89 -9.97
CA GLY A 70 -2.36 5.14 -9.28
C GLY A 70 -1.67 3.85 -8.84
N GLU A 71 -2.42 2.95 -8.19
CA GLU A 71 -1.92 1.63 -7.80
C GLU A 71 -1.44 0.80 -9.01
N VAL A 72 -2.23 0.78 -10.09
CA VAL A 72 -1.86 0.04 -11.30
C VAL A 72 -0.58 0.59 -11.91
N TYR A 73 -0.50 1.91 -12.07
CA TYR A 73 0.68 2.54 -12.65
C TYR A 73 1.92 2.33 -11.80
N TYR A 74 1.80 2.40 -10.46
CA TYR A 74 2.94 2.13 -9.59
C TYR A 74 3.45 0.70 -9.74
N LYS A 75 2.54 -0.29 -9.76
CA LYS A 75 2.88 -1.71 -9.97
C LYS A 75 3.44 -2.01 -11.37
N GLN A 76 3.23 -1.12 -12.33
CA GLN A 76 3.81 -1.17 -13.67
C GLN A 76 5.11 -0.35 -13.79
N ASP A 77 5.68 0.10 -12.69
CA ASP A 77 6.87 0.98 -12.63
C ASP A 77 6.72 2.31 -13.39
N ARG A 78 5.47 2.78 -13.52
CA ARG A 78 5.11 4.07 -14.16
C ARG A 78 4.86 5.13 -13.09
N VAL A 79 5.92 5.45 -12.35
CA VAL A 79 5.86 6.18 -11.08
C VAL A 79 5.28 7.58 -11.20
N GLU A 80 5.69 8.36 -12.20
CA GLU A 80 5.19 9.73 -12.41
C GLU A 80 3.68 9.75 -12.68
N GLN A 81 3.20 8.73 -13.42
CA GLN A 81 1.77 8.60 -13.71
C GLN A 81 1.01 8.16 -12.45
N ALA A 82 1.59 7.26 -11.66
CA ALA A 82 1.01 6.86 -10.38
C ALA A 82 0.82 8.06 -9.45
N PHE A 83 1.86 8.87 -9.29
CA PHE A 83 1.82 10.04 -8.42
C PHE A 83 0.85 11.11 -8.93
N ALA A 84 0.76 11.34 -10.24
CA ALA A 84 -0.24 12.23 -10.82
C ALA A 84 -1.68 11.76 -10.55
N MET A 85 -1.92 10.43 -10.53
CA MET A 85 -3.24 9.87 -10.20
C MET A 85 -3.54 10.05 -8.70
N PHE A 86 -2.58 9.80 -7.82
CA PHE A 86 -2.77 10.04 -6.38
C PHE A 86 -3.00 11.52 -6.06
N ASP A 87 -2.25 12.42 -6.70
CA ASP A 87 -2.49 13.87 -6.56
C ASP A 87 -3.92 14.24 -7.04
N SER A 88 -4.39 13.65 -8.16
CA SER A 88 -5.75 13.85 -8.65
C SER A 88 -6.81 13.31 -7.69
N THR A 89 -6.55 12.17 -7.04
CA THR A 89 -7.42 11.63 -5.98
C THR A 89 -7.55 12.61 -4.83
N LEU A 90 -6.41 13.07 -4.32
CA LEU A 90 -6.36 13.96 -3.14
C LEU A 90 -6.85 15.38 -3.45
N LEU A 91 -6.85 15.80 -4.72
CA LEU A 91 -7.48 17.05 -5.14
C LEU A 91 -9.02 17.00 -4.97
N ILE A 92 -9.63 15.85 -5.28
CA ILE A 92 -11.10 15.65 -5.16
C ILE A 92 -11.46 15.26 -3.72
N ASN A 93 -10.70 14.36 -3.11
CA ASN A 93 -10.92 13.87 -1.76
C ASN A 93 -9.62 13.98 -0.93
N PRO A 94 -9.33 15.13 -0.33
CA PRO A 94 -8.11 15.34 0.46
C PRO A 94 -7.98 14.42 1.69
N GLY A 95 -9.10 13.84 2.14
CA GLY A 95 -9.16 12.94 3.28
C GLY A 95 -9.21 11.45 2.91
N ASP A 96 -8.88 11.07 1.68
CA ASP A 96 -8.83 9.65 1.29
C ASP A 96 -7.67 8.94 1.98
N ILE A 97 -7.98 8.32 3.13
CA ILE A 97 -6.97 7.73 4.03
C ILE A 97 -6.17 6.60 3.37
N MET A 98 -6.77 5.86 2.44
CA MET A 98 -6.08 4.79 1.73
C MET A 98 -5.06 5.36 0.75
N THR A 99 -5.45 6.38 -0.03
CA THR A 99 -4.52 7.07 -0.93
C THR A 99 -3.42 7.79 -0.14
N LEU A 100 -3.75 8.46 0.96
CA LEU A 100 -2.76 9.08 1.84
C LEU A 100 -1.72 8.07 2.34
N ASN A 101 -2.17 6.88 2.78
CA ASN A 101 -1.28 5.80 3.21
C ASN A 101 -0.41 5.29 2.07
N ASN A 102 -1.02 4.86 0.96
CA ASN A 102 -0.31 4.19 -0.12
C ASN A 102 0.70 5.12 -0.80
N TYR A 103 0.30 6.37 -1.02
CA TYR A 103 1.22 7.38 -1.57
C TYR A 103 2.40 7.65 -0.64
N SER A 104 2.16 7.75 0.68
CA SER A 104 3.24 7.92 1.67
C SER A 104 4.21 6.74 1.64
N TYR A 105 3.68 5.52 1.58
CA TYR A 105 4.49 4.32 1.48
C TYR A 105 5.36 4.32 0.22
N TYR A 106 4.79 4.61 -0.95
CA TYR A 106 5.52 4.63 -2.21
C TYR A 106 6.59 5.72 -2.27
N LEU A 107 6.33 6.90 -1.72
CA LEU A 107 7.33 7.94 -1.56
C LEU A 107 8.49 7.48 -0.65
N SER A 108 8.18 6.79 0.43
CA SER A 108 9.19 6.28 1.36
C SER A 108 10.06 5.18 0.74
N LEU A 109 9.49 4.29 -0.07
CA LEU A 109 10.27 3.27 -0.80
C LEU A 109 11.29 3.90 -1.75
N ARG A 110 10.98 5.05 -2.32
CA ARG A 110 11.84 5.78 -3.25
C ARG A 110 12.77 6.78 -2.55
N ASN A 111 12.62 6.91 -1.23
CA ASN A 111 13.33 7.93 -0.45
C ASN A 111 13.10 9.36 -0.97
N GLU A 112 11.90 9.64 -1.48
CA GLU A 112 11.51 10.91 -2.11
C GLU A 112 10.46 11.62 -1.27
N HIS A 113 10.53 12.94 -1.17
CA HIS A 113 9.51 13.79 -0.53
C HIS A 113 9.01 13.27 0.83
N LEU A 114 9.93 12.83 1.69
CA LEU A 114 9.61 12.23 3.00
C LEU A 114 8.78 13.15 3.89
N ASP A 115 9.00 14.47 3.83
CA ASP A 115 8.18 15.46 4.57
C ASP A 115 6.70 15.44 4.10
N LYS A 116 6.45 15.27 2.78
CA LYS A 116 5.09 15.10 2.23
C LYS A 116 4.50 13.78 2.71
N ALA A 117 5.27 12.70 2.63
CA ALA A 117 4.86 11.38 3.07
C ALA A 117 4.48 11.39 4.56
N GLU A 118 5.29 12.00 5.43
CA GLU A 118 5.02 12.08 6.86
C GLU A 118 3.71 12.83 7.17
N LYS A 119 3.46 13.95 6.51
CA LYS A 119 2.21 14.71 6.68
C LYS A 119 0.98 13.89 6.26
N MET A 120 1.06 13.21 5.11
CA MET A 120 -0.03 12.40 4.60
C MET A 120 -0.35 11.22 5.52
N ILE A 121 0.65 10.45 5.91
CA ILE A 121 0.42 9.30 6.79
C ILE A 121 -0.01 9.70 8.19
N SER A 122 0.48 10.82 8.72
CA SER A 122 0.01 11.39 9.99
C SER A 122 -1.48 11.74 9.93
N THR A 123 -1.95 12.25 8.78
CA THR A 123 -3.38 12.52 8.56
C THR A 123 -4.20 11.22 8.54
N ALA A 124 -3.75 10.19 7.82
CA ALA A 124 -4.42 8.90 7.77
C ALA A 124 -4.47 8.24 9.17
N LEU A 125 -3.35 8.26 9.88
CA LEU A 125 -3.25 7.71 11.23
C LEU A 125 -4.13 8.46 12.25
N SER A 126 -4.31 9.76 12.08
CA SER A 126 -5.23 10.54 12.92
C SER A 126 -6.69 10.13 12.76
N ALA A 127 -7.07 9.65 11.58
CA ALA A 127 -8.43 9.15 11.31
C ALA A 127 -8.65 7.73 11.87
N ASP A 128 -7.61 6.88 11.89
CA ASP A 128 -7.65 5.53 12.44
C ASP A 128 -6.34 5.21 13.19
N PRO A 129 -6.23 5.61 14.47
CA PRO A 129 -4.97 5.56 15.22
C PRO A 129 -4.43 4.16 15.52
N ASN A 130 -5.28 3.14 15.43
CA ASN A 130 -4.90 1.76 15.73
C ASN A 130 -4.75 0.89 14.49
N ASN A 131 -4.81 1.49 13.31
CA ASN A 131 -4.65 0.77 12.05
C ASN A 131 -3.20 0.32 11.87
N SER A 132 -2.96 -0.99 11.92
CA SER A 132 -1.62 -1.56 11.85
C SER A 132 -0.88 -1.21 10.56
N THR A 133 -1.60 -1.13 9.42
CA THR A 133 -1.03 -0.74 8.13
C THR A 133 -0.57 0.72 8.14
N PHE A 134 -1.35 1.62 8.74
CA PHE A 134 -0.96 3.04 8.83
C PHE A 134 0.20 3.24 9.81
N LEU A 135 0.19 2.49 10.91
CA LEU A 135 1.29 2.49 11.88
C LEU A 135 2.60 1.99 11.24
N ASP A 136 2.55 0.90 10.45
CA ASP A 136 3.69 0.39 9.70
C ASP A 136 4.21 1.42 8.70
N THR A 137 3.34 1.96 7.86
CA THR A 137 3.73 2.99 6.88
C THR A 137 4.36 4.21 7.56
N TYR A 138 3.81 4.67 8.68
CA TYR A 138 4.39 5.80 9.42
C TYR A 138 5.77 5.44 10.00
N ALA A 139 5.89 4.26 10.59
CA ALA A 139 7.18 3.77 11.08
C ALA A 139 8.20 3.69 9.94
N TRP A 140 7.81 3.24 8.76
CA TRP A 140 8.69 3.13 7.61
C TRP A 140 9.13 4.49 7.06
N VAL A 141 8.21 5.47 6.95
CA VAL A 141 8.55 6.87 6.61
C VAL A 141 9.55 7.45 7.60
N LEU A 142 9.34 7.27 8.89
CA LEU A 142 10.25 7.72 9.95
C LEU A 142 11.62 7.01 9.87
N PHE A 143 11.64 5.72 9.55
CA PHE A 143 12.87 4.96 9.33
C PHE A 143 13.68 5.56 8.17
N LYS A 144 13.03 5.83 7.03
CA LYS A 144 13.66 6.48 5.87
C LYS A 144 14.14 7.90 6.20
N SER A 145 13.44 8.61 7.06
CA SER A 145 13.85 9.90 7.61
C SER A 145 14.93 9.82 8.70
N LYS A 146 15.47 8.61 8.98
CA LYS A 146 16.50 8.32 9.99
C LYS A 146 16.06 8.59 11.44
N ASN A 147 14.75 8.72 11.68
CA ASN A 147 14.19 8.86 13.03
C ASN A 147 13.88 7.47 13.62
N TYR A 148 14.95 6.69 13.85
CA TYR A 148 14.84 5.28 14.19
C TYR A 148 14.12 5.01 15.51
N SER A 149 14.30 5.87 16.52
CA SER A 149 13.65 5.68 17.82
C SER A 149 12.14 5.83 17.74
N LEU A 150 11.66 6.83 17.00
CA LEU A 150 10.21 7.03 16.80
C LEU A 150 9.64 5.97 15.86
N ALA A 151 10.39 5.58 14.81
CA ALA A 151 10.04 4.46 13.94
C ALA A 151 9.80 3.17 14.74
N LYS A 152 10.70 2.85 15.69
CA LYS A 152 10.54 1.69 16.58
C LYS A 152 9.26 1.75 17.41
N PHE A 153 8.92 2.92 17.94
CA PHE A 153 7.69 3.08 18.73
C PHE A 153 6.44 2.75 17.90
N TYR A 154 6.32 3.33 16.70
CA TYR A 154 5.16 3.10 15.83
C TYR A 154 5.13 1.68 15.27
N MET A 155 6.28 1.11 14.90
CA MET A 155 6.36 -0.27 14.41
C MET A 155 5.94 -1.29 15.47
N ARG A 156 6.35 -1.08 16.73
CA ARG A 156 5.89 -1.90 17.83
C ARG A 156 4.38 -1.84 17.99
N SER A 157 3.80 -0.63 17.92
CA SER A 157 2.36 -0.45 17.95
C SER A 157 1.67 -1.13 16.76
N ALA A 158 2.26 -1.12 15.57
CA ALA A 158 1.74 -1.83 14.40
C ALA A 158 1.62 -3.33 14.67
N ILE A 159 2.66 -3.96 15.21
CA ILE A 159 2.66 -5.38 15.55
C ILE A 159 1.65 -5.71 16.67
N GLU A 160 1.55 -4.87 17.70
CA GLU A 160 0.60 -5.07 18.81
C GLU A 160 -0.86 -4.96 18.36
N ASN A 161 -1.16 -4.16 17.33
CA ASN A 161 -2.51 -4.00 16.78
C ASN A 161 -2.85 -4.99 15.66
N GLU A 162 -1.86 -5.72 15.13
CA GLU A 162 -2.08 -6.69 14.04
C GLU A 162 -2.30 -8.11 14.61
N LYS A 163 -3.43 -8.71 14.26
CA LYS A 163 -3.76 -10.08 14.71
C LYS A 163 -2.92 -11.15 13.99
N ASN A 164 -2.59 -10.90 12.73
CA ASN A 164 -1.83 -11.80 11.88
C ASN A 164 -0.74 -11.01 11.15
N PRO A 165 0.37 -10.64 11.82
CA PRO A 165 1.44 -9.87 11.22
C PRO A 165 2.02 -10.55 9.98
N SER A 166 2.25 -9.80 8.91
CA SER A 166 2.87 -10.28 7.68
C SER A 166 4.39 -10.43 7.81
N GLY A 167 5.01 -11.14 6.87
CA GLY A 167 6.47 -11.21 6.77
C GLY A 167 7.11 -9.82 6.60
N VAL A 168 6.49 -8.96 5.78
CA VAL A 168 6.96 -7.58 5.55
C VAL A 168 6.97 -6.77 6.84
N LEU A 169 5.93 -6.89 7.67
CA LEU A 169 5.87 -6.17 8.95
C LEU A 169 7.01 -6.59 9.89
N TYR A 170 7.33 -7.89 9.96
CA TYR A 170 8.47 -8.36 10.75
C TYR A 170 9.81 -7.93 10.13
N GLU A 171 9.93 -7.90 8.81
CA GLU A 171 11.14 -7.43 8.14
C GLU A 171 11.41 -5.96 8.44
N HIS A 172 10.42 -5.08 8.27
CA HIS A 172 10.51 -3.66 8.62
C HIS A 172 10.92 -3.48 10.09
N TYR A 173 10.33 -4.27 11.00
CA TYR A 173 10.68 -4.18 12.42
C TYR A 173 12.12 -4.58 12.67
N GLY A 174 12.60 -5.63 12.02
CA GLY A 174 14.00 -6.05 12.08
C GLY A 174 14.96 -4.95 11.62
N ASP A 175 14.66 -4.32 10.49
CA ASP A 175 15.48 -3.22 9.96
C ASP A 175 15.52 -2.02 10.93
N ILE A 176 14.38 -1.66 11.49
CA ILE A 176 14.28 -0.57 12.48
C ILE A 176 15.05 -0.90 13.77
N LEU A 177 14.92 -2.12 14.30
CA LEU A 177 15.65 -2.57 15.50
C LEU A 177 17.16 -2.56 15.26
N PHE A 178 17.60 -3.01 14.09
CA PHE A 178 19.01 -3.01 13.74
C PHE A 178 19.61 -1.60 13.76
N MET A 179 18.91 -0.63 13.14
CA MET A 179 19.34 0.77 13.13
C MET A 179 19.24 1.45 14.51
N ASN A 180 18.46 0.90 15.44
CA ASN A 180 18.45 1.30 16.86
C ASN A 180 19.56 0.63 17.69
N GLY A 181 20.38 -0.24 17.09
CA GLY A 181 21.49 -0.95 17.77
C GLY A 181 21.07 -2.27 18.43
N GLU A 182 19.82 -2.70 18.30
CA GLU A 182 19.23 -3.90 18.89
C GLU A 182 19.39 -5.11 17.94
N LYS A 183 20.64 -5.44 17.62
CA LYS A 183 20.99 -6.39 16.55
C LYS A 183 20.46 -7.80 16.78
N GLU A 184 20.47 -8.29 18.01
CA GLU A 184 20.00 -9.64 18.36
C GLU A 184 18.48 -9.76 18.15
N GLU A 185 17.73 -8.73 18.56
CA GLU A 185 16.27 -8.69 18.37
C GLU A 185 15.92 -8.50 16.88
N ALA A 186 16.72 -7.73 16.12
CA ALA A 186 16.57 -7.58 14.69
C ALA A 186 16.63 -8.93 13.96
N VAL A 187 17.65 -9.74 14.27
CA VAL A 187 17.81 -11.10 13.70
C VAL A 187 16.59 -11.96 14.01
N LYS A 188 16.05 -11.90 15.22
CA LYS A 188 14.82 -12.65 15.58
C LYS A 188 13.61 -12.21 14.74
N MET A 189 13.48 -10.92 14.45
CA MET A 189 12.38 -10.41 13.61
C MET A 189 12.55 -10.86 12.16
N TRP A 190 13.75 -10.79 11.59
CA TRP A 190 14.02 -11.29 10.25
C TRP A 190 13.82 -12.82 10.13
N GLN A 191 14.15 -13.60 11.16
CA GLN A 191 13.85 -15.04 11.21
C GLN A 191 12.34 -15.30 11.20
N LYS A 192 11.55 -14.52 11.95
CA LYS A 192 10.08 -14.58 11.91
C LYS A 192 9.55 -14.22 10.53
N ALA A 193 10.06 -13.16 9.90
CA ALA A 193 9.68 -12.77 8.54
C ALA A 193 9.89 -13.92 7.55
N LEU A 194 11.01 -14.66 7.68
CA LEU A 194 11.35 -15.79 6.80
C LEU A 194 10.34 -16.96 6.89
N GLU A 195 9.60 -17.09 8.00
CA GLU A 195 8.57 -18.13 8.16
C GLU A 195 7.35 -17.92 7.25
N PHE A 196 7.09 -16.68 6.82
CA PHE A 196 5.90 -16.31 6.05
C PHE A 196 6.01 -16.61 4.55
N ARG A 197 7.16 -16.93 3.99
CA ARG A 197 7.38 -17.16 2.53
C ARG A 197 6.77 -16.05 1.65
N ASP A 198 6.81 -14.84 2.14
CA ASP A 198 6.25 -13.68 1.43
C ASP A 198 7.22 -13.29 0.31
N GLU A 199 6.75 -13.27 -0.95
CA GLU A 199 7.58 -12.85 -2.10
C GLU A 199 7.98 -11.37 -2.02
N GLU A 200 7.30 -10.60 -1.16
CA GLU A 200 7.53 -9.17 -0.96
C GLU A 200 8.63 -8.90 0.08
N CYS A 201 9.04 -9.91 0.85
CA CYS A 201 10.17 -9.80 1.77
C CYS A 201 11.50 -9.69 1.01
N GLY A 202 12.37 -8.79 1.43
CA GLY A 202 13.68 -8.56 0.84
C GLY A 202 14.68 -9.70 1.05
N ASP A 203 16.00 -9.43 0.95
CA ASP A 203 17.02 -10.45 1.14
C ASP A 203 17.25 -10.79 2.63
N LEU A 204 16.22 -11.44 3.23
CA LEU A 204 16.22 -11.82 4.65
C LEU A 204 17.36 -12.73 5.03
N LYS A 205 17.78 -13.64 4.13
CA LYS A 205 18.90 -14.54 4.41
C LYS A 205 20.19 -13.76 4.59
N TYR A 206 20.44 -12.81 3.69
CA TYR A 206 21.60 -11.93 3.80
C TYR A 206 21.57 -11.11 5.10
N LYS A 207 20.40 -10.53 5.43
CA LYS A 207 20.22 -9.75 6.68
C LYS A 207 20.50 -10.58 7.92
N ILE A 208 20.01 -11.82 7.97
CA ILE A 208 20.21 -12.74 9.10
C ILE A 208 21.69 -13.14 9.23
N GLU A 209 22.35 -13.48 8.14
CA GLU A 209 23.74 -13.94 8.13
C GLU A 209 24.73 -12.81 8.44
N ASN A 210 24.50 -11.62 7.91
CA ASN A 210 25.41 -10.48 8.02
C ASN A 210 25.01 -9.47 9.09
N GLY A 211 23.79 -9.56 9.63
CA GLY A 211 23.26 -8.61 10.59
C GLY A 211 23.12 -7.18 10.06
N LEU A 212 23.03 -7.00 8.74
CA LEU A 212 22.93 -5.70 8.08
C LEU A 212 21.69 -5.64 7.22
N PRO A 213 20.91 -4.53 7.26
CA PRO A 213 19.90 -4.28 6.27
C PRO A 213 20.53 -4.21 4.88
N VAL A 214 19.89 -4.81 3.89
CA VAL A 214 20.31 -4.64 2.50
C VAL A 214 19.92 -3.23 2.07
N ASP A 215 20.89 -2.41 1.66
CA ASP A 215 20.61 -1.10 1.07
C ASP A 215 19.90 -1.33 -0.27
N HIS A 216 18.60 -1.08 -0.29
CA HIS A 216 17.80 -1.06 -1.52
C HIS A 216 17.97 0.28 -2.28
N GLU A 217 19.15 0.88 -2.22
CA GLU A 217 19.51 2.00 -3.08
C GLU A 217 19.94 1.45 -4.45
N LYS A 218 18.94 1.25 -5.31
CA LYS A 218 19.15 1.22 -6.76
C LYS A 218 18.07 2.02 -7.45
#